data_1ae36ec51a7f96c96dba43cb28f4e521
#
_entry.id   1ae36ec51a7f96c96dba43cb28f4e521
#
_cell.length_a   1.000
_cell.length_b   1.000
_cell.length_c   1.000
_cell.angle_alpha   90.00
_cell.angle_beta   90.00
_cell.angle_gamma   90.00
#
_symmetry.space_group_name_H-M   'P 1'
#
loop_
_entity.id
_entity.type
_entity.pdbx_description
1 polymer ?
#
loop_
_entity_poly.entity_id
_entity_poly.type
_entity_poly.pdbx_seq_one_letter_code
_entity_poly.pdbx_strand_id
1 'polypeptide(L)'
;EAGQAAVVLGKGIVGCLCGQILRQRNPGTIIVVDAQQLRCEIAGKLGADHVINVAEQDSVEEVKRLTDGRGADLVVECVGGNAGIKSFEQAQRMLAPDGTIHLISKYQGSPLPLHGDDFMNKRLIAGMRIDTPRDECMEDAVNMLVDGTVGISDLVTHRLPGEQVPEAYHMLYNNPDEALGVVLEWE
;
A
#
# COMPACT_ATOMS: atom_id res chain seq x y z
N GLU A 1 -13.45 3.74 -11.99
CA GLU A 1 -14.31 4.71 -12.69
C GLU A 1 -14.15 6.09 -12.04
N ALA A 2 -14.48 7.16 -12.76
CA ALA A 2 -14.43 8.51 -12.21
C ALA A 2 -15.36 8.61 -10.96
N GLY A 3 -14.85 9.24 -9.90
CA GLY A 3 -15.58 9.37 -8.62
C GLY A 3 -15.46 8.19 -7.67
N GLN A 4 -14.71 7.14 -8.02
CA GLN A 4 -14.38 6.05 -7.11
C GLN A 4 -13.22 6.43 -6.18
N ALA A 5 -13.23 5.88 -4.96
CA ALA A 5 -12.16 6.05 -3.99
C ALA A 5 -11.39 4.75 -3.80
N ALA A 6 -10.08 4.80 -3.92
CA ALA A 6 -9.19 3.70 -3.62
C ALA A 6 -8.29 4.05 -2.42
N VAL A 7 -8.20 3.12 -1.49
CA VAL A 7 -7.34 3.24 -0.31
C VAL A 7 -6.20 2.22 -0.40
N VAL A 8 -4.97 2.64 -0.12
CA VAL A 8 -3.81 1.75 0.02
C VAL A 8 -3.36 1.78 1.47
N LEU A 9 -3.49 0.67 2.16
CA LEU A 9 -3.03 0.48 3.54
C LEU A 9 -1.61 -0.08 3.53
N GLY A 10 -0.70 0.62 4.19
CA GLY A 10 0.73 0.30 4.22
C GLY A 10 1.48 0.87 3.02
N LYS A 11 2.43 1.76 3.29
CA LYS A 11 3.26 2.45 2.29
C LYS A 11 4.71 1.98 2.33
N GLY A 12 4.90 0.66 2.49
CA GLY A 12 6.15 0.02 2.10
C GLY A 12 6.36 0.10 0.58
N ILE A 13 7.44 -0.47 0.06
CA ILE A 13 7.76 -0.46 -1.38
C ILE A 13 6.55 -0.93 -2.21
N VAL A 14 5.93 -2.06 -1.83
CA VAL A 14 4.77 -2.62 -2.55
C VAL A 14 3.58 -1.65 -2.54
N GLY A 15 3.24 -1.07 -1.39
CA GLY A 15 2.12 -0.12 -1.30
C GLY A 15 2.37 1.17 -2.08
N CYS A 16 3.62 1.64 -2.15
CA CYS A 16 4.00 2.78 -2.97
C CYS A 16 3.83 2.50 -4.47
N LEU A 17 4.24 1.32 -4.93
CA LEU A 17 4.05 0.88 -6.31
C LEU A 17 2.55 0.71 -6.63
N CYS A 18 1.78 0.08 -5.74
CA CYS A 18 0.33 -0.05 -5.91
C CYS A 18 -0.36 1.30 -6.06
N GLY A 19 0.00 2.30 -5.24
CA GLY A 19 -0.57 3.65 -5.34
C GLY A 19 -0.34 4.30 -6.70
N GLN A 20 0.88 4.19 -7.23
CA GLN A 20 1.23 4.72 -8.54
C GLN A 20 0.48 4.01 -9.68
N ILE A 21 0.40 2.67 -9.64
CA ILE A 21 -0.34 1.89 -10.64
C ILE A 21 -1.84 2.20 -10.58
N LEU A 22 -2.40 2.34 -9.40
CA LEU A 22 -3.80 2.73 -9.23
C LEU A 22 -4.07 4.11 -9.84
N ARG A 23 -3.14 5.06 -9.69
CA ARG A 23 -3.26 6.38 -10.31
C ARG A 23 -3.41 6.30 -11.84
N GLN A 24 -2.71 5.37 -12.47
CA GLN A 24 -2.82 5.14 -13.93
C GLN A 24 -4.14 4.48 -14.34
N ARG A 25 -4.71 3.66 -13.47
CA ARG A 25 -5.90 2.85 -13.77
C ARG A 25 -7.20 3.43 -13.24
N ASN A 26 -7.13 4.25 -12.20
CA ASN A 26 -8.28 4.85 -11.54
C ASN A 26 -8.09 6.37 -11.41
N PRO A 27 -8.80 7.18 -12.21
CA PRO A 27 -8.72 8.64 -12.12
C PRO A 27 -9.46 9.23 -10.90
N GLY A 28 -10.06 8.38 -10.04
CA GLY A 28 -10.72 8.82 -8.83
C GLY A 28 -9.74 9.16 -7.70
N THR A 29 -10.23 9.26 -6.49
CA THR A 29 -9.44 9.64 -5.30
C THR A 29 -8.56 8.48 -4.82
N ILE A 30 -7.27 8.74 -4.65
CA ILE A 30 -6.30 7.82 -4.06
C ILE A 30 -5.95 8.30 -2.65
N ILE A 31 -6.35 7.51 -1.65
CA ILE A 31 -6.06 7.74 -0.24
C ILE A 31 -4.99 6.73 0.20
N VAL A 32 -3.96 7.18 0.87
CA VAL A 32 -2.92 6.30 1.41
C VAL A 32 -2.86 6.39 2.92
N VAL A 33 -2.55 5.27 3.56
CA VAL A 33 -2.56 5.13 5.02
C VAL A 33 -1.29 4.42 5.47
N ASP A 34 -0.52 5.03 6.36
CA ASP A 34 0.64 4.40 7.03
C ASP A 34 0.80 4.96 8.44
N ALA A 35 1.63 4.29 9.26
CA ALA A 35 1.99 4.76 10.60
C ALA A 35 3.30 5.56 10.61
N GLN A 36 4.13 5.41 9.59
CA GLN A 36 5.47 5.98 9.50
C GLN A 36 5.45 7.31 8.76
N GLN A 37 5.94 8.37 9.40
CA GLN A 37 5.93 9.72 8.83
C GLN A 37 6.68 9.80 7.49
N LEU A 38 7.88 9.21 7.40
CA LEU A 38 8.65 9.15 6.16
C LEU A 38 7.84 8.54 5.00
N ARG A 39 7.13 7.45 5.27
CA ARG A 39 6.32 6.77 4.24
C ARG A 39 5.11 7.60 3.82
N CYS A 40 4.52 8.33 4.75
CA CYS A 40 3.46 9.30 4.47
C CYS A 40 3.97 10.41 3.53
N GLU A 41 5.13 10.97 3.82
CA GLU A 41 5.75 12.01 2.99
C GLU A 41 6.09 11.51 1.57
N ILE A 42 6.68 10.32 1.46
CA ILE A 42 6.97 9.69 0.17
C ILE A 42 5.68 9.44 -0.61
N ALA A 43 4.63 8.95 0.06
CA ALA A 43 3.34 8.70 -0.58
C ALA A 43 2.71 9.97 -1.17
N GLY A 44 2.82 11.10 -0.46
CA GLY A 44 2.39 12.40 -0.97
C GLY A 44 3.15 12.83 -2.23
N LYS A 45 4.47 12.66 -2.26
CA LYS A 45 5.31 12.94 -3.44
C LYS A 45 4.95 12.05 -4.64
N LEU A 46 4.52 10.82 -4.39
CA LEU A 46 4.13 9.85 -5.42
C LEU A 46 2.69 10.00 -5.91
N GLY A 47 2.03 11.13 -5.60
CA GLY A 47 0.75 11.50 -6.19
C GLY A 47 -0.49 10.95 -5.48
N ALA A 48 -0.40 10.63 -4.18
CA ALA A 48 -1.59 10.41 -3.37
C ALA A 48 -2.39 11.72 -3.24
N ASP A 49 -3.73 11.65 -3.35
CA ASP A 49 -4.59 12.83 -3.14
C ASP A 49 -4.72 13.15 -1.65
N HIS A 50 -4.76 12.10 -0.82
CA HIS A 50 -4.81 12.22 0.63
C HIS A 50 -3.87 11.22 1.29
N VAL A 51 -3.25 11.68 2.38
CA VAL A 51 -2.33 10.88 3.18
C VAL A 51 -2.83 10.88 4.62
N ILE A 52 -3.02 9.71 5.21
CA ILE A 52 -3.48 9.52 6.59
C ILE A 52 -2.37 8.85 7.38
N ASN A 53 -1.87 9.53 8.40
CA ASN A 53 -0.98 8.94 9.39
C ASN A 53 -1.82 8.36 10.53
N VAL A 54 -1.86 7.03 10.67
CA VAL A 54 -2.66 6.35 11.70
C VAL A 54 -2.13 6.53 13.12
N ALA A 55 -0.94 7.08 13.30
CA ALA A 55 -0.45 7.50 14.60
C ALA A 55 -1.13 8.78 15.11
N GLU A 56 -1.72 9.58 14.21
CA GLU A 56 -2.30 10.88 14.48
C GLU A 56 -3.83 10.89 14.31
N GLN A 57 -4.38 10.02 13.46
CA GLN A 57 -5.78 10.07 13.04
C GLN A 57 -6.40 8.66 12.99
N ASP A 58 -7.70 8.57 13.21
CA ASP A 58 -8.45 7.34 12.91
C ASP A 58 -8.65 7.20 11.40
N SER A 59 -8.04 6.19 10.81
CA SER A 59 -8.07 5.99 9.37
C SER A 59 -9.45 5.65 8.82
N VAL A 60 -10.30 4.97 9.59
CA VAL A 60 -11.66 4.61 9.17
C VAL A 60 -12.54 5.84 9.09
N GLU A 61 -12.52 6.66 10.12
CA GLU A 61 -13.29 7.91 10.18
C GLU A 61 -12.82 8.90 9.10
N GLU A 62 -11.51 8.99 8.90
CA GLU A 62 -10.96 9.91 7.91
C GLU A 62 -11.25 9.47 6.47
N VAL A 63 -11.17 8.17 6.15
CA VAL A 63 -11.60 7.65 4.84
C VAL A 63 -13.09 7.94 4.61
N LYS A 64 -13.95 7.72 5.60
CA LYS A 64 -15.37 8.06 5.50
C LYS A 64 -15.59 9.55 5.27
N ARG A 65 -14.87 10.41 6.01
CA ARG A 65 -14.96 11.87 5.81
C ARG A 65 -14.57 12.29 4.40
N LEU A 66 -13.48 11.72 3.85
CA LEU A 66 -12.97 12.01 2.51
C LEU A 66 -13.84 11.45 1.38
N THR A 67 -14.79 10.56 1.71
CA THR A 67 -15.70 9.92 0.77
C THR A 67 -17.17 10.25 1.02
N ASP A 68 -17.44 11.37 1.71
CA ASP A 68 -18.80 11.83 2.05
C ASP A 68 -19.64 10.75 2.78
N GLY A 69 -19.00 9.98 3.64
CA GLY A 69 -19.60 8.90 4.43
C GLY A 69 -19.78 7.57 3.70
N ARG A 70 -19.51 7.52 2.39
CA ARG A 70 -19.73 6.32 1.57
C ARG A 70 -18.73 5.21 1.83
N GLY A 71 -17.47 5.56 2.07
CA GLY A 71 -16.35 4.64 2.16
C GLY A 71 -15.64 4.39 0.83
N ALA A 72 -14.63 3.51 0.85
CA ALA A 72 -13.77 3.20 -0.28
C ALA A 72 -14.35 2.09 -1.17
N ASP A 73 -14.26 2.26 -2.49
CA ASP A 73 -14.65 1.24 -3.47
C ASP A 73 -13.61 0.11 -3.55
N LEU A 74 -12.35 0.45 -3.31
CA LEU A 74 -11.25 -0.48 -3.28
C LEU A 74 -10.34 -0.19 -2.09
N VAL A 75 -10.00 -1.21 -1.33
CA VAL A 75 -8.94 -1.16 -0.33
C VAL A 75 -7.87 -2.19 -0.71
N VAL A 76 -6.66 -1.73 -0.96
CA VAL A 76 -5.50 -2.61 -1.19
C VAL A 76 -4.72 -2.70 0.13
N GLU A 77 -4.68 -3.89 0.70
CA GLU A 77 -4.00 -4.15 1.97
C GLU A 77 -2.57 -4.63 1.72
N CYS A 78 -1.58 -3.79 2.10
CA CYS A 78 -0.14 -4.00 1.90
C CYS A 78 0.66 -4.00 3.20
N VAL A 79 0.02 -3.97 4.37
CA VAL A 79 0.70 -3.95 5.68
C VAL A 79 1.28 -5.31 6.03
N GLY A 80 0.43 -6.33 6.08
CA GLY A 80 0.83 -7.69 6.42
C GLY A 80 1.36 -7.87 7.85
N GLY A 81 1.87 -9.08 8.14
CA GLY A 81 2.40 -9.44 9.45
C GLY A 81 1.40 -9.20 10.59
N ASN A 82 1.90 -8.97 11.79
CA ASN A 82 1.05 -8.76 12.98
C ASN A 82 0.22 -7.46 12.90
N ALA A 83 0.77 -6.40 12.34
CA ALA A 83 0.05 -5.14 12.16
C ALA A 83 -1.06 -5.26 11.10
N GLY A 84 -0.93 -6.19 10.15
CA GLY A 84 -1.90 -6.47 9.10
C GLY A 84 -3.25 -6.98 9.64
N ILE A 85 -3.30 -7.59 10.81
CA ILE A 85 -4.57 -8.01 11.43
C ILE A 85 -5.44 -6.79 11.70
N LYS A 86 -4.90 -5.79 12.39
CA LYS A 86 -5.61 -4.53 12.67
C LYS A 86 -5.93 -3.77 11.38
N SER A 87 -4.99 -3.75 10.44
CA SER A 87 -5.18 -3.13 9.13
C SER A 87 -6.34 -3.77 8.35
N PHE A 88 -6.46 -5.10 8.39
CA PHE A 88 -7.56 -5.83 7.76
C PHE A 88 -8.92 -5.54 8.42
N GLU A 89 -8.98 -5.42 9.76
CA GLU A 89 -10.20 -5.02 10.46
C GLU A 89 -10.63 -3.59 10.07
N GLN A 90 -9.67 -2.66 10.00
CA GLN A 90 -9.92 -1.30 9.52
C GLN A 90 -10.40 -1.29 8.08
N ALA A 91 -9.79 -2.12 7.20
CA ALA A 91 -10.19 -2.25 5.80
C ALA A 91 -11.67 -2.62 5.64
N GLN A 92 -12.18 -3.55 6.45
CA GLN A 92 -13.58 -3.95 6.41
C GLN A 92 -14.53 -2.79 6.75
N ARG A 93 -14.16 -1.97 7.73
CA ARG A 93 -14.98 -0.87 8.24
C ARG A 93 -14.97 0.37 7.34
N MET A 94 -13.94 0.54 6.51
CA MET A 94 -13.82 1.69 5.61
C MET A 94 -14.36 1.43 4.20
N LEU A 95 -14.78 0.20 3.89
CA LEU A 95 -15.36 -0.13 2.59
C LEU A 95 -16.74 0.50 2.37
N ALA A 96 -16.93 0.98 1.16
CA ALA A 96 -18.25 1.31 0.62
C ALA A 96 -19.12 0.04 0.43
N PRO A 97 -20.45 0.18 0.31
CA PRO A 97 -21.28 -0.89 -0.23
C PRO A 97 -20.73 -1.36 -1.58
N ASP A 98 -20.72 -2.68 -1.82
CA ASP A 98 -20.15 -3.34 -3.00
C ASP A 98 -18.63 -3.16 -3.19
N GLY A 99 -17.94 -2.57 -2.21
CA GLY A 99 -16.51 -2.36 -2.24
C GLY A 99 -15.71 -3.67 -2.17
N THR A 100 -14.44 -3.58 -2.52
CA THR A 100 -13.52 -4.73 -2.58
C THR A 100 -12.30 -4.51 -1.71
N ILE A 101 -11.95 -5.49 -0.87
CA ILE A 101 -10.61 -5.59 -0.27
C ILE A 101 -9.76 -6.49 -1.16
N HIS A 102 -8.58 -6.03 -1.50
CA HIS A 102 -7.55 -6.85 -2.14
C HIS A 102 -6.37 -7.03 -1.18
N LEU A 103 -6.17 -8.26 -0.72
CA LEU A 103 -5.06 -8.64 0.14
C LEU A 103 -3.85 -9.02 -0.71
N ILE A 104 -2.82 -8.20 -0.66
CA ILE A 104 -1.54 -8.46 -1.34
C ILE A 104 -0.48 -8.96 -0.33
N SER A 105 -0.63 -8.60 0.94
CA SER A 105 0.30 -8.90 2.00
C SER A 105 0.29 -10.36 2.44
N LYS A 106 1.34 -10.73 3.20
CA LYS A 106 1.44 -12.02 3.90
C LYS A 106 1.26 -11.83 5.40
N TYR A 107 0.46 -12.69 6.02
CA TYR A 107 0.09 -12.62 7.44
C TYR A 107 0.80 -13.66 8.31
N GLN A 108 1.79 -14.37 7.76
CA GLN A 108 2.67 -15.32 8.47
C GLN A 108 1.91 -16.40 9.26
N GLY A 109 0.79 -16.87 8.73
CA GLY A 109 -0.03 -17.92 9.35
C GLY A 109 -1.03 -17.44 10.40
N SER A 110 -1.08 -16.14 10.69
CA SER A 110 -2.10 -15.59 11.58
C SER A 110 -3.48 -15.60 10.92
N PRO A 111 -4.56 -16.03 11.61
CA PRO A 111 -5.90 -15.93 11.08
C PRO A 111 -6.33 -14.47 10.98
N LEU A 112 -7.05 -14.13 9.91
CA LEU A 112 -7.66 -12.83 9.74
C LEU A 112 -9.12 -12.84 10.22
N PRO A 113 -9.53 -11.94 11.12
CA PRO A 113 -10.90 -11.88 11.59
C PRO A 113 -11.79 -11.27 10.51
N LEU A 114 -12.77 -12.04 10.03
CA LEU A 114 -13.81 -11.52 9.15
C LEU A 114 -15.06 -11.21 9.98
N HIS A 115 -15.45 -9.95 10.00
CA HIS A 115 -16.66 -9.49 10.67
C HIS A 115 -17.84 -9.54 9.68
N GLY A 116 -18.72 -10.53 9.84
CA GLY A 116 -19.76 -10.82 8.86
C GLY A 116 -20.68 -9.63 8.58
N ASP A 117 -21.09 -8.89 9.61
CA ASP A 117 -21.96 -7.72 9.46
C ASP A 117 -21.27 -6.57 8.70
N ASP A 118 -19.98 -6.35 8.97
CA ASP A 118 -19.18 -5.34 8.26
C ASP A 118 -18.91 -5.73 6.80
N PHE A 119 -19.04 -7.02 6.48
CA PHE A 119 -18.68 -7.57 5.18
C PHE A 119 -19.87 -7.90 4.28
N MET A 120 -21.08 -7.58 4.71
CA MET A 120 -22.28 -7.78 3.90
C MET A 120 -22.20 -7.00 2.59
N ASN A 121 -22.47 -7.68 1.47
CA ASN A 121 -22.40 -7.12 0.10
C ASN A 121 -21.03 -6.55 -0.31
N LYS A 122 -19.95 -7.08 0.25
CA LYS A 122 -18.57 -6.67 -0.08
C LYS A 122 -17.80 -7.85 -0.67
N ARG A 123 -16.64 -7.56 -1.25
CA ARG A 123 -15.80 -8.56 -1.90
C ARG A 123 -14.42 -8.63 -1.26
N LEU A 124 -13.87 -9.83 -1.20
CA LEU A 124 -12.52 -10.11 -0.75
C LEU A 124 -11.78 -10.87 -1.86
N ILE A 125 -10.66 -10.30 -2.30
CA ILE A 125 -9.71 -10.94 -3.18
C ILE A 125 -8.43 -11.17 -2.38
N ALA A 126 -7.95 -12.40 -2.32
CA ALA A 126 -6.73 -12.73 -1.59
C ALA A 126 -5.67 -13.26 -2.56
N GLY A 127 -4.47 -12.72 -2.44
CA GLY A 127 -3.32 -13.09 -3.24
C GLY A 127 -3.30 -12.45 -4.62
N MET A 128 -2.34 -12.91 -5.42
CA MET A 128 -2.17 -12.45 -6.80
C MET A 128 -2.83 -13.45 -7.74
N ARG A 129 -3.82 -13.00 -8.48
CA ARG A 129 -4.31 -13.72 -9.64
C ARG A 129 -3.59 -13.18 -10.87
N ILE A 130 -2.80 -14.02 -11.48
CA ILE A 130 -2.07 -13.67 -12.70
C ILE A 130 -2.74 -14.40 -13.84
N ASP A 131 -3.64 -13.71 -14.53
CA ASP A 131 -4.26 -14.19 -15.77
C ASP A 131 -3.36 -13.88 -16.99
N THR A 132 -2.39 -12.99 -16.81
CA THR A 132 -1.37 -12.62 -17.80
C THR A 132 -0.10 -13.46 -17.54
N PRO A 133 0.57 -13.95 -18.59
CA PRO A 133 1.85 -14.62 -18.46
C PRO A 133 2.88 -13.78 -17.69
N ARG A 134 3.72 -14.44 -16.91
CA ARG A 134 4.64 -13.75 -16.01
C ARG A 134 5.63 -12.86 -16.77
N ASP A 135 6.06 -13.30 -17.93
CA ASP A 135 7.02 -12.60 -18.80
C ASP A 135 6.40 -11.28 -19.30
N GLU A 136 5.13 -11.28 -19.70
CA GLU A 136 4.40 -10.07 -20.09
C GLU A 136 4.26 -9.09 -18.91
N CYS A 137 3.96 -9.59 -17.71
CA CYS A 137 3.92 -8.76 -16.52
C CYS A 137 5.29 -8.12 -16.20
N MET A 138 6.38 -8.85 -16.44
CA MET A 138 7.74 -8.34 -16.24
C MET A 138 8.09 -7.27 -17.27
N GLU A 139 7.72 -7.48 -18.52
CA GLU A 139 7.93 -6.52 -19.60
C GLU A 139 7.13 -5.23 -19.35
N ASP A 140 5.86 -5.36 -18.99
CA ASP A 140 5.02 -4.22 -18.59
C ASP A 140 5.64 -3.43 -17.42
N ALA A 141 6.15 -4.11 -16.40
CA ALA A 141 6.79 -3.46 -15.25
C ALA A 141 8.05 -2.69 -15.66
N VAL A 142 8.89 -3.26 -16.54
CA VAL A 142 10.07 -2.59 -17.07
C VAL A 142 9.67 -1.37 -17.89
N ASN A 143 8.67 -1.50 -18.77
CA ASN A 143 8.18 -0.39 -19.58
C ASN A 143 7.65 0.76 -18.70
N MET A 144 6.89 0.47 -17.64
CA MET A 144 6.41 1.47 -16.67
C MET A 144 7.55 2.22 -15.96
N LEU A 145 8.68 1.55 -15.72
CA LEU A 145 9.87 2.19 -15.14
C LEU A 145 10.60 3.06 -16.16
N VAL A 146 10.71 2.59 -17.41
CA VAL A 146 11.43 3.29 -18.49
C VAL A 146 10.69 4.55 -18.92
N ASP A 147 9.37 4.49 -19.05
CA ASP A 147 8.54 5.62 -19.46
C ASP A 147 8.19 6.59 -18.32
N GLY A 148 8.62 6.26 -17.09
CA GLY A 148 8.38 7.07 -15.90
C GLY A 148 6.94 7.01 -15.34
N THR A 149 6.11 6.10 -15.81
CA THR A 149 4.78 5.83 -15.26
C THR A 149 4.84 5.43 -13.79
N VAL A 150 5.88 4.67 -13.43
CA VAL A 150 6.20 4.28 -12.05
C VAL A 150 7.61 4.75 -11.70
N GLY A 151 7.72 5.57 -10.66
CA GLY A 151 9.00 6.04 -10.11
C GLY A 151 9.44 5.20 -8.91
N ILE A 152 10.73 4.85 -8.87
CA ILE A 152 11.33 4.12 -7.74
C ILE A 152 12.42 4.92 -7.01
N SER A 153 12.84 6.05 -7.55
CA SER A 153 13.94 6.84 -6.99
C SER A 153 13.67 7.30 -5.56
N ASP A 154 12.45 7.75 -5.28
CA ASP A 154 12.03 8.18 -3.94
C ASP A 154 11.84 7.00 -2.95
N LEU A 155 11.78 5.77 -3.45
CA LEU A 155 11.68 4.57 -2.62
C LEU A 155 13.03 4.11 -2.10
N VAL A 156 14.14 4.51 -2.75
CA VAL A 156 15.51 4.22 -2.32
C VAL A 156 15.96 5.33 -1.38
N THR A 157 15.83 5.09 -0.09
CA THR A 157 16.20 6.07 0.95
C THR A 157 17.69 6.04 1.28
N HIS A 158 18.34 4.87 1.13
CA HIS A 158 19.75 4.68 1.47
C HIS A 158 20.48 3.87 0.41
N ARG A 159 21.76 4.22 0.22
CA ARG A 159 22.71 3.46 -0.58
C ARG A 159 23.94 3.20 0.29
N LEU A 160 24.29 1.94 0.45
CA LEU A 160 25.40 1.51 1.29
C LEU A 160 26.35 0.61 0.51
N PRO A 161 27.65 0.63 0.82
CA PRO A 161 28.59 -0.35 0.31
C PRO A 161 28.15 -1.79 0.61
N GLY A 162 28.46 -2.74 -0.26
CA GLY A 162 28.06 -4.14 -0.13
C GLY A 162 28.49 -4.79 1.18
N GLU A 163 29.61 -4.37 1.75
CA GLU A 163 30.12 -4.88 3.03
C GLU A 163 29.24 -4.47 4.24
N GLN A 164 28.39 -3.43 4.09
CA GLN A 164 27.51 -2.93 5.15
C GLN A 164 26.14 -3.62 5.18
N VAL A 165 26.05 -4.89 4.77
CA VAL A 165 24.84 -5.70 4.86
C VAL A 165 24.26 -5.74 6.28
N PRO A 166 25.05 -5.94 7.37
CA PRO A 166 24.51 -5.96 8.73
C PRO A 166 23.85 -4.64 9.12
N GLU A 167 24.47 -3.51 8.76
CA GLU A 167 23.95 -2.16 9.04
C GLU A 167 22.63 -1.91 8.30
N ALA A 168 22.55 -2.34 7.03
CA ALA A 168 21.35 -2.23 6.23
C ALA A 168 20.16 -2.97 6.88
N TYR A 169 20.39 -4.21 7.33
CA TYR A 169 19.36 -4.98 8.04
C TYR A 169 19.01 -4.37 9.39
N HIS A 170 19.99 -3.89 10.14
CA HIS A 170 19.75 -3.21 11.42
C HIS A 170 18.88 -1.97 11.23
N MET A 171 19.17 -1.16 10.22
CA MET A 171 18.43 0.05 9.89
C MET A 171 16.98 -0.27 9.54
N LEU A 172 16.75 -1.20 8.60
CA LEU A 172 15.39 -1.59 8.18
C LEU A 172 14.56 -2.21 9.31
N TYR A 173 15.19 -2.88 10.26
CA TYR A 173 14.50 -3.55 11.35
C TYR A 173 14.26 -2.64 12.56
N ASN A 174 15.25 -1.83 12.93
CA ASN A 174 15.19 -1.04 14.16
C ASN A 174 14.78 0.42 13.92
N ASN A 175 15.00 0.96 12.71
CA ASN A 175 14.75 2.35 12.37
C ASN A 175 13.77 2.45 11.18
N PRO A 176 12.57 1.85 11.23
CA PRO A 176 11.61 1.84 10.12
C PRO A 176 11.10 3.25 9.76
N ASP A 177 11.30 4.22 10.66
CA ASP A 177 10.94 5.63 10.45
C ASP A 177 11.94 6.38 9.57
N GLU A 178 13.14 5.84 9.39
CA GLU A 178 14.23 6.48 8.65
C GLU A 178 14.51 5.79 7.32
N ALA A 179 14.14 4.52 7.18
CA ALA A 179 14.47 3.72 6.02
C ALA A 179 13.26 3.05 5.37
N LEU A 180 13.15 3.18 4.05
CA LEU A 180 12.16 2.47 3.24
C LEU A 180 12.83 1.45 2.32
N GLY A 181 13.69 1.89 1.42
CA GLY A 181 14.47 1.05 0.53
C GLY A 181 15.96 1.27 0.74
N VAL A 182 16.71 0.19 0.89
CA VAL A 182 18.16 0.22 1.02
C VAL A 182 18.77 -0.56 -0.12
N VAL A 183 19.66 0.10 -0.88
CA VAL A 183 20.43 -0.51 -1.97
C VAL A 183 21.85 -0.76 -1.49
N LEU A 184 22.36 -1.95 -1.75
CA LEU A 184 23.74 -2.32 -1.52
C LEU A 184 24.51 -2.23 -2.84
N GLU A 185 25.59 -1.45 -2.85
CA GLU A 185 26.44 -1.25 -4.03
C GLU A 185 27.68 -2.12 -3.91
N TRP A 186 27.90 -2.94 -4.91
CA TRP A 186 29.08 -3.83 -5.01
C TRP A 186 30.02 -3.27 -6.08
N GLU A 187 31.34 -3.30 -5.81
CA GLU A 187 32.36 -2.97 -6.79
C GLU A 187 32.54 -4.07 -7.85
#